data_d62c6557ad655eb184cf0e7890aa79d6
#
_entry.id   d62c6557ad655eb184cf0e7890aa79d6
#
_cell.length_a   1.000
_cell.length_b   1.000
_cell.length_c   1.000
_cell.angle_alpha   90.00
_cell.angle_beta   90.00
_cell.angle_gamma   90.00
#
_symmetry.space_group_name_H-M   'P 1'
#
loop_
_entity.id
_entity.type
_entity.pdbx_description
1 polymer ?
#
loop_
_entity_poly.entity_id
_entity_poly.type
_entity_poly.pdbx_seq_one_letter_code
_entity_poly.pdbx_strand_id
1 'polypeptide(L)'
;MICENISVSKDGKHLLFAGQDTVELAKKYGTPVYLLDEDRIREKCRIYKAAFQKHFGEKAVPLYASKANCFKRMYEIMREEEMGIDVVSSGEIYTALQAGFDLSKAYFHSNNKTDKDISYAMEHGIGYFVADNVEEVIAVEKEAERRGLKQKILLRLTPGIDPHTYEAISTGKVDSKFGSPIETGQAEEITAFTLKQPHIELMGFHCHVGSQVFEEDVFERAAVVMLKFVAEMKEKYGFTTPELDLGGGYGVRYVDTDPYLDIETKVGQVAEAVKKACKDFGIEMPEIHMEPGRSIVADAGMVLYTVGTVKKIPGYKNYVSIDGGMTDSPRYALYKADYTCLLANKMDEASDFKASVVGRLCESGDIIQEDVMLPASVGRYDTLALCTAGAYHYSMASHYNRLPKPPVIMLKGGNESYVAVKGETFEDIIRNDV
;
A
#
# COMPACT_ATOMS: atom_id res chain seq x y z
N MET A 1 16.45 10.99 12.71
CA MET A 1 15.03 11.08 12.31
C MET A 1 14.64 9.80 11.58
N ILE A 2 13.39 9.38 11.68
CA ILE A 2 12.91 8.11 11.10
C ILE A 2 12.86 8.14 9.56
N CYS A 3 12.64 9.29 8.96
CA CYS A 3 12.57 9.51 7.52
C CYS A 3 13.47 10.67 7.09
N GLU A 4 13.88 10.69 5.82
CA GLU A 4 14.78 11.70 5.25
C GLU A 4 14.11 13.08 5.07
N ASN A 5 12.79 13.11 4.88
CA ASN A 5 11.98 14.32 4.71
C ASN A 5 11.50 14.95 6.02
N ILE A 6 12.01 14.45 7.17
CA ILE A 6 11.75 14.97 8.51
C ILE A 6 13.02 15.66 9.03
N SER A 7 12.87 16.87 9.54
CA SER A 7 13.96 17.64 10.16
C SER A 7 13.44 18.50 11.31
N VAL A 8 14.29 19.31 11.91
CA VAL A 8 13.94 20.23 13.00
C VAL A 8 14.18 21.66 12.54
N SER A 9 13.35 22.59 13.00
CA SER A 9 13.48 24.03 12.73
C SER A 9 14.82 24.58 13.21
N LYS A 10 15.23 25.73 12.69
CA LYS A 10 16.54 26.34 13.02
C LYS A 10 16.73 26.65 14.51
N ASP A 11 15.64 26.95 15.21
CA ASP A 11 15.63 27.19 16.66
C ASP A 11 15.55 25.90 17.49
N GLY A 12 15.47 24.73 16.82
CA GLY A 12 15.41 23.41 17.45
C GLY A 12 14.03 23.00 17.95
N LYS A 13 13.00 23.84 17.90
CA LYS A 13 11.75 23.64 18.62
C LYS A 13 10.66 22.90 17.87
N HIS A 14 10.57 23.13 16.57
CA HIS A 14 9.48 22.58 15.78
C HIS A 14 9.95 21.46 14.86
N LEU A 15 9.10 20.46 14.70
CA LEU A 15 9.25 19.42 13.69
C LEU A 15 8.94 20.00 12.32
N LEU A 16 9.82 19.75 11.36
CA LEU A 16 9.58 20.05 9.94
C LEU A 16 9.31 18.74 9.19
N PHE A 17 8.33 18.77 8.30
CA PHE A 17 8.02 17.69 7.37
C PHE A 17 7.97 18.24 5.95
N ALA A 18 8.65 17.60 4.99
CA ALA A 18 8.80 18.10 3.63
C ALA A 18 9.25 19.59 3.59
N GLY A 19 10.13 20.00 4.50
CA GLY A 19 10.64 21.37 4.63
C GLY A 19 9.68 22.39 5.26
N GLN A 20 8.46 21.99 5.64
CA GLN A 20 7.44 22.87 6.20
C GLN A 20 7.22 22.63 7.69
N ASP A 21 6.92 23.68 8.44
CA ASP A 21 6.67 23.65 9.88
C ASP A 21 5.31 22.97 10.18
N THR A 22 5.37 21.83 10.84
CA THR A 22 4.17 21.02 11.13
C THR A 22 3.22 21.69 12.13
N VAL A 23 3.74 22.52 13.03
CA VAL A 23 2.92 23.28 13.97
C VAL A 23 2.10 24.37 13.24
N GLU A 24 2.74 25.05 12.30
CA GLU A 24 2.03 26.04 11.46
C GLU A 24 1.02 25.37 10.52
N LEU A 25 1.34 24.18 9.97
CA LEU A 25 0.39 23.40 9.19
C LEU A 25 -0.82 22.95 10.01
N ALA A 26 -0.60 22.49 11.26
CA ALA A 26 -1.69 22.15 12.19
C ALA A 26 -2.59 23.34 12.50
N LYS A 27 -2.01 24.54 12.69
CA LYS A 27 -2.79 25.77 12.89
C LYS A 27 -3.58 26.16 11.64
N LYS A 28 -2.98 26.00 10.45
CA LYS A 28 -3.60 26.38 9.18
C LYS A 28 -4.77 25.50 8.79
N TYR A 29 -4.64 24.18 8.95
CA TYR A 29 -5.60 23.19 8.47
C TYR A 29 -6.45 22.54 9.55
N GLY A 30 -6.13 22.76 10.82
CA GLY A 30 -6.72 22.04 11.94
C GLY A 30 -6.12 20.65 12.11
N THR A 31 -6.57 19.94 13.15
CA THR A 31 -6.24 18.54 13.44
C THR A 31 -7.51 17.76 13.77
N PRO A 32 -7.57 16.44 13.56
CA PRO A 32 -6.55 15.62 12.88
C PRO A 32 -6.38 16.01 11.42
N VAL A 33 -5.16 15.83 10.86
CA VAL A 33 -4.87 16.10 9.45
C VAL A 33 -3.81 15.16 8.90
N TYR A 34 -4.05 14.60 7.72
CA TYR A 34 -3.03 13.86 6.97
C TYR A 34 -2.19 14.82 6.13
N LEU A 35 -0.89 14.74 6.28
CA LEU A 35 0.09 15.42 5.44
C LEU A 35 0.76 14.40 4.51
N LEU A 36 0.87 14.71 3.22
CA LEU A 36 1.58 13.89 2.24
C LEU A 36 2.60 14.74 1.47
N ASP A 37 3.82 14.28 1.43
CA ASP A 37 4.93 14.87 0.66
C ASP A 37 4.86 14.39 -0.79
N GLU A 38 4.35 15.25 -1.71
CA GLU A 38 4.21 14.94 -3.13
C GLU A 38 5.57 14.68 -3.79
N ASP A 39 6.58 15.44 -3.42
CA ASP A 39 7.92 15.31 -4.01
C ASP A 39 8.54 13.95 -3.64
N ARG A 40 8.33 13.49 -2.40
CA ARG A 40 8.80 12.16 -1.95
C ARG A 40 8.06 11.03 -2.65
N ILE A 41 6.75 11.14 -2.86
CA ILE A 41 5.97 10.14 -3.63
C ILE A 41 6.53 10.02 -5.04
N ARG A 42 6.75 11.15 -5.72
CA ARG A 42 7.31 11.18 -7.07
C ARG A 42 8.72 10.63 -7.14
N GLU A 43 9.56 10.96 -6.18
CA GLU A 43 10.91 10.43 -6.06
C GLU A 43 10.89 8.90 -5.96
N LYS A 44 10.04 8.32 -5.11
CA LYS A 44 9.89 6.87 -4.98
C LYS A 44 9.41 6.21 -6.28
N CYS A 45 8.44 6.81 -6.98
CA CYS A 45 8.02 6.31 -8.31
C CYS A 45 9.20 6.26 -9.28
N ARG A 46 10.02 7.33 -9.33
CA ARG A 46 11.19 7.40 -10.20
C ARG A 46 12.29 6.40 -9.83
N ILE A 47 12.52 6.16 -8.53
CA ILE A 47 13.46 5.12 -8.06
C ILE A 47 13.03 3.74 -8.58
N TYR A 48 11.74 3.39 -8.43
CA TYR A 48 11.23 2.11 -8.94
C TYR A 48 11.38 2.01 -10.46
N LYS A 49 10.96 3.04 -11.21
CA LYS A 49 11.08 3.05 -12.68
C LYS A 49 12.54 2.90 -13.13
N ALA A 50 13.46 3.64 -12.51
CA ALA A 50 14.88 3.57 -12.85
C ALA A 50 15.47 2.17 -12.54
N ALA A 51 15.12 1.57 -11.40
CA ALA A 51 15.53 0.23 -11.05
C ALA A 51 14.99 -0.82 -12.03
N PHE A 52 13.71 -0.70 -12.42
CA PHE A 52 13.09 -1.59 -13.41
C PHE A 52 13.76 -1.48 -14.78
N GLN A 53 13.93 -0.25 -15.28
CA GLN A 53 14.61 -0.01 -16.55
C GLN A 53 16.03 -0.58 -16.57
N LYS A 54 16.78 -0.36 -15.48
CA LYS A 54 18.16 -0.84 -15.35
C LYS A 54 18.24 -2.37 -15.35
N HIS A 55 17.34 -3.05 -14.66
CA HIS A 55 17.46 -4.48 -14.38
C HIS A 55 16.61 -5.37 -15.29
N PHE A 56 15.45 -4.90 -15.77
CA PHE A 56 14.51 -5.67 -16.59
C PHE A 56 14.29 -5.10 -18.00
N GLY A 57 14.78 -3.88 -18.28
CA GLY A 57 14.61 -3.21 -19.56
C GLY A 57 13.38 -2.30 -19.63
N GLU A 58 13.16 -1.67 -20.79
CA GLU A 58 12.17 -0.59 -20.96
C GLU A 58 10.70 -1.04 -20.88
N LYS A 59 10.42 -2.33 -21.06
CA LYS A 59 9.04 -2.85 -21.05
C LYS A 59 8.48 -3.08 -19.66
N ALA A 60 9.34 -3.34 -18.68
CA ALA A 60 8.91 -3.57 -17.31
C ALA A 60 8.47 -2.28 -16.63
N VAL A 61 7.24 -2.25 -16.11
CA VAL A 61 6.66 -1.09 -15.43
C VAL A 61 6.18 -1.50 -14.05
N PRO A 62 6.60 -0.79 -12.98
CA PRO A 62 6.06 -1.04 -11.66
C PRO A 62 4.61 -0.55 -11.59
N LEU A 63 3.76 -1.31 -10.86
CA LEU A 63 2.35 -1.02 -10.64
C LEU A 63 2.18 -0.44 -9.23
N TYR A 64 1.56 0.72 -9.12
CA TYR A 64 1.26 1.27 -7.79
C TYR A 64 0.07 0.52 -7.16
N ALA A 65 0.26 -0.09 -6.00
CA ALA A 65 -0.81 -0.74 -5.24
C ALA A 65 -1.73 0.29 -4.59
N SER A 66 -2.87 0.59 -5.23
CA SER A 66 -3.82 1.65 -4.86
C SER A 66 -4.34 1.53 -3.43
N LYS A 67 -4.51 0.31 -2.93
CA LYS A 67 -4.95 0.05 -1.54
C LYS A 67 -4.08 0.72 -0.47
N ALA A 68 -2.83 1.04 -0.77
CA ALA A 68 -1.94 1.70 0.17
C ALA A 68 -2.39 3.13 0.48
N ASN A 69 -2.77 3.89 -0.54
CA ASN A 69 -3.41 5.20 -0.39
C ASN A 69 -4.09 5.60 -1.70
N CYS A 70 -5.39 5.86 -1.69
CA CYS A 70 -6.20 6.02 -2.87
C CYS A 70 -7.13 7.23 -2.79
N PHE A 71 -6.88 8.23 -3.62
CA PHE A 71 -7.76 9.36 -3.95
C PHE A 71 -7.32 9.99 -5.28
N LYS A 72 -8.11 10.89 -5.87
CA LYS A 72 -7.87 11.40 -7.23
C LYS A 72 -6.42 11.86 -7.46
N ARG A 73 -5.86 12.71 -6.57
CA ARG A 73 -4.50 13.24 -6.75
C ARG A 73 -3.43 12.15 -6.81
N MET A 74 -3.60 11.05 -6.08
CA MET A 74 -2.68 9.91 -6.16
C MET A 74 -2.64 9.32 -7.57
N TYR A 75 -3.81 9.08 -8.18
CA TYR A 75 -3.86 8.57 -9.55
C TYR A 75 -3.35 9.57 -10.59
N GLU A 76 -3.56 10.88 -10.36
CA GLU A 76 -2.96 11.92 -11.20
C GLU A 76 -1.42 11.85 -11.13
N ILE A 77 -0.84 11.70 -9.94
CA ILE A 77 0.61 11.53 -9.74
C ILE A 77 1.09 10.24 -10.44
N MET A 78 0.41 9.12 -10.26
CA MET A 78 0.79 7.86 -10.91
C MET A 78 0.76 7.99 -12.45
N ARG A 79 -0.25 8.67 -13.01
CA ARG A 79 -0.32 8.98 -14.44
C ARG A 79 0.84 9.89 -14.88
N GLU A 80 1.12 10.97 -14.13
CA GLU A 80 2.18 11.93 -14.43
C GLU A 80 3.57 11.31 -14.35
N GLU A 81 3.78 10.36 -13.43
CA GLU A 81 5.01 9.57 -13.29
C GLU A 81 5.02 8.31 -14.16
N GLU A 82 3.98 8.09 -15.01
CA GLU A 82 3.85 6.94 -15.94
C GLU A 82 3.95 5.57 -15.24
N MET A 83 3.41 5.46 -14.03
CA MET A 83 3.25 4.19 -13.33
C MET A 83 2.02 3.44 -13.86
N GLY A 84 2.05 2.11 -13.84
CA GLY A 84 0.81 1.32 -13.86
C GLY A 84 0.13 1.36 -12.49
N ILE A 85 -1.06 0.80 -12.38
CA ILE A 85 -1.78 0.69 -11.10
C ILE A 85 -2.38 -0.69 -10.88
N ASP A 86 -2.40 -1.12 -9.64
CA ASP A 86 -3.20 -2.21 -9.10
C ASP A 86 -4.46 -1.60 -8.45
N VAL A 87 -5.64 -2.09 -8.81
CA VAL A 87 -6.92 -1.68 -8.24
C VAL A 87 -7.68 -2.90 -7.69
N VAL A 88 -8.49 -2.70 -6.65
CA VAL A 88 -9.12 -3.80 -5.91
C VAL A 88 -10.66 -3.71 -5.89
N SER A 89 -11.23 -2.61 -6.38
CA SER A 89 -12.68 -2.38 -6.37
C SER A 89 -13.13 -1.46 -7.48
N SER A 90 -14.44 -1.50 -7.80
CA SER A 90 -15.07 -0.53 -8.71
C SER A 90 -14.93 0.91 -8.22
N GLY A 91 -14.80 1.14 -6.90
CA GLY A 91 -14.58 2.47 -6.34
C GLY A 91 -13.18 3.01 -6.67
N GLU A 92 -12.14 2.16 -6.62
CA GLU A 92 -10.80 2.52 -7.05
C GLU A 92 -10.75 2.77 -8.55
N ILE A 93 -11.40 1.92 -9.37
CA ILE A 93 -11.55 2.11 -10.82
C ILE A 93 -12.22 3.46 -11.13
N TYR A 94 -13.33 3.77 -10.46
CA TYR A 94 -14.03 5.04 -10.64
C TYR A 94 -13.14 6.23 -10.28
N THR A 95 -12.40 6.15 -9.18
CA THR A 95 -11.49 7.21 -8.74
C THR A 95 -10.37 7.44 -9.76
N ALA A 96 -9.79 6.35 -10.31
CA ALA A 96 -8.77 6.42 -11.36
C ALA A 96 -9.32 7.07 -12.64
N LEU A 97 -10.54 6.72 -13.06
CA LEU A 97 -11.22 7.35 -14.19
C LEU A 97 -11.41 8.85 -13.98
N GLN A 98 -11.87 9.27 -12.78
CA GLN A 98 -12.06 10.68 -12.44
C GLN A 98 -10.74 11.47 -12.35
N ALA A 99 -9.61 10.78 -12.21
CA ALA A 99 -8.26 11.34 -12.31
C ALA A 99 -7.70 11.34 -13.75
N GLY A 100 -8.45 10.85 -14.73
CA GLY A 100 -8.02 10.73 -16.12
C GLY A 100 -6.93 9.66 -16.31
N PHE A 101 -6.88 8.63 -15.46
CA PHE A 101 -5.95 7.52 -15.62
C PHE A 101 -6.39 6.59 -16.75
N ASP A 102 -5.45 6.12 -17.55
CA ASP A 102 -5.69 5.15 -18.62
C ASP A 102 -5.81 3.74 -18.04
N LEU A 103 -7.05 3.26 -17.92
CA LEU A 103 -7.33 1.95 -17.32
C LEU A 103 -6.76 0.75 -18.12
N SER A 104 -6.32 0.94 -19.36
CA SER A 104 -5.61 -0.12 -20.11
C SER A 104 -4.30 -0.54 -19.44
N LYS A 105 -3.78 0.28 -18.52
CA LYS A 105 -2.58 0.06 -17.69
C LYS A 105 -2.91 -0.36 -16.24
N ALA A 106 -4.16 -0.74 -15.98
CA ALA A 106 -4.60 -1.13 -14.65
C ALA A 106 -4.85 -2.64 -14.55
N TYR A 107 -4.48 -3.21 -13.41
CA TYR A 107 -4.63 -4.61 -13.04
C TYR A 107 -5.67 -4.71 -11.93
N PHE A 108 -6.76 -5.44 -12.17
CA PHE A 108 -7.85 -5.55 -11.23
C PHE A 108 -7.73 -6.82 -10.37
N HIS A 109 -7.38 -6.62 -9.10
CA HIS A 109 -7.22 -7.65 -8.08
C HIS A 109 -8.51 -7.85 -7.27
N SER A 110 -8.55 -8.82 -6.46
CA SER A 110 -9.46 -9.25 -5.39
C SER A 110 -9.58 -10.77 -5.42
N ASN A 111 -9.90 -11.40 -4.29
CA ASN A 111 -10.22 -12.82 -4.22
C ASN A 111 -11.70 -13.12 -4.54
N ASN A 112 -12.52 -12.09 -4.75
CA ASN A 112 -13.94 -12.21 -5.08
C ASN A 112 -14.44 -10.94 -5.75
N LYS A 113 -14.28 -10.84 -7.07
CA LYS A 113 -14.90 -9.79 -7.88
C LYS A 113 -16.36 -10.19 -8.17
N THR A 114 -17.28 -9.29 -7.87
CA THR A 114 -18.70 -9.52 -8.20
C THR A 114 -18.95 -9.35 -9.71
N ASP A 115 -20.06 -9.92 -10.22
CA ASP A 115 -20.44 -9.72 -11.63
C ASP A 115 -20.59 -8.23 -11.99
N LYS A 116 -21.03 -7.40 -11.02
CA LYS A 116 -21.10 -5.95 -11.18
C LYS A 116 -19.71 -5.31 -11.32
N ASP A 117 -18.75 -5.74 -10.52
CA ASP A 117 -17.38 -5.24 -10.59
C ASP A 117 -16.73 -5.62 -11.93
N ILE A 118 -16.92 -6.87 -12.38
CA ILE A 118 -16.39 -7.38 -13.65
C ILE A 118 -17.01 -6.59 -14.81
N SER A 119 -18.34 -6.46 -14.83
CA SER A 119 -19.05 -5.71 -15.88
C SER A 119 -18.62 -4.24 -15.91
N TYR A 120 -18.52 -3.58 -14.75
CA TYR A 120 -18.08 -2.20 -14.63
C TYR A 120 -16.65 -2.00 -15.15
N ALA A 121 -15.72 -2.86 -14.73
CA ALA A 121 -14.32 -2.79 -15.15
C ALA A 121 -14.17 -2.95 -16.68
N MET A 122 -14.84 -3.93 -17.27
CA MET A 122 -14.83 -4.13 -18.75
C MET A 122 -15.49 -2.98 -19.50
N GLU A 123 -16.59 -2.42 -18.97
CA GLU A 123 -17.25 -1.25 -19.57
C GLU A 123 -16.33 -0.05 -19.71
N HIS A 124 -15.42 0.10 -18.74
CA HIS A 124 -14.49 1.21 -18.71
C HIS A 124 -13.08 0.88 -19.25
N GLY A 125 -12.93 -0.30 -19.89
CA GLY A 125 -11.70 -0.66 -20.61
C GLY A 125 -10.54 -1.03 -19.70
N ILE A 126 -10.78 -1.74 -18.58
CA ILE A 126 -9.74 -2.29 -17.74
C ILE A 126 -8.77 -3.14 -18.56
N GLY A 127 -7.46 -2.96 -18.36
CA GLY A 127 -6.44 -3.71 -19.09
C GLY A 127 -6.44 -5.19 -18.72
N TYR A 128 -6.34 -5.47 -17.44
CA TYR A 128 -6.13 -6.81 -16.93
C TYR A 128 -7.03 -7.15 -15.75
N PHE A 129 -7.51 -8.39 -15.70
CA PHE A 129 -7.98 -8.99 -14.46
C PHE A 129 -6.89 -9.90 -13.90
N VAL A 130 -6.67 -9.82 -12.59
CA VAL A 130 -5.87 -10.82 -11.87
C VAL A 130 -6.86 -11.77 -11.22
N ALA A 131 -7.12 -12.90 -11.89
CA ALA A 131 -8.12 -13.87 -11.49
C ALA A 131 -7.59 -14.78 -10.37
N ASP A 132 -8.39 -14.95 -9.33
CA ASP A 132 -8.01 -15.64 -8.09
C ASP A 132 -8.44 -17.13 -8.10
N ASN A 133 -9.47 -17.47 -8.85
CA ASN A 133 -10.09 -18.80 -8.88
C ASN A 133 -10.84 -19.07 -10.20
N VAL A 134 -11.27 -20.33 -10.39
CA VAL A 134 -11.95 -20.80 -11.61
C VAL A 134 -13.30 -20.11 -11.82
N GLU A 135 -14.08 -19.89 -10.77
CA GLU A 135 -15.38 -19.24 -10.82
C GLU A 135 -15.27 -17.82 -11.36
N GLU A 136 -14.20 -17.12 -10.99
CA GLU A 136 -13.92 -15.78 -11.50
C GLU A 136 -13.53 -15.82 -12.99
N VAL A 137 -12.70 -16.78 -13.41
CA VAL A 137 -12.37 -16.97 -14.84
C VAL A 137 -13.64 -17.20 -15.66
N ILE A 138 -14.58 -18.02 -15.16
CA ILE A 138 -15.88 -18.25 -15.80
C ILE A 138 -16.70 -16.96 -15.91
N ALA A 139 -16.74 -16.16 -14.85
CA ALA A 139 -17.48 -14.90 -14.83
C ALA A 139 -16.89 -13.87 -15.82
N VAL A 140 -15.55 -13.76 -15.86
CA VAL A 140 -14.83 -12.88 -16.80
C VAL A 140 -15.04 -13.36 -18.24
N GLU A 141 -14.93 -14.65 -18.53
CA GLU A 141 -15.20 -15.24 -19.85
C GLU A 141 -16.59 -14.91 -20.34
N LYS A 142 -17.61 -15.16 -19.51
CA LYS A 142 -19.02 -14.90 -19.85
C LYS A 142 -19.29 -13.42 -20.17
N GLU A 143 -18.71 -12.52 -19.40
CA GLU A 143 -18.87 -11.07 -19.64
C GLU A 143 -18.10 -10.61 -20.87
N ALA A 144 -16.92 -11.18 -21.14
CA ALA A 144 -16.14 -10.93 -22.35
C ALA A 144 -16.89 -11.42 -23.60
N GLU A 145 -17.45 -12.63 -23.56
CA GLU A 145 -18.33 -13.17 -24.62
C GLU A 145 -19.52 -12.24 -24.89
N ARG A 146 -20.24 -11.82 -23.84
CA ARG A 146 -21.40 -10.92 -23.95
C ARG A 146 -21.02 -9.60 -24.63
N ARG A 147 -19.81 -9.11 -24.45
CA ARG A 147 -19.28 -7.87 -25.03
C ARG A 147 -18.63 -8.07 -26.39
N GLY A 148 -18.40 -9.31 -26.82
CA GLY A 148 -17.68 -9.62 -28.06
C GLY A 148 -16.22 -9.17 -28.05
N LEU A 149 -15.56 -9.23 -26.90
CA LEU A 149 -14.15 -8.87 -26.73
C LEU A 149 -13.33 -10.04 -26.21
N LYS A 150 -12.00 -9.92 -26.26
CA LYS A 150 -11.09 -10.84 -25.62
C LYS A 150 -10.39 -10.13 -24.46
N GLN A 151 -10.56 -10.65 -23.24
CA GLN A 151 -10.05 -10.01 -22.02
C GLN A 151 -8.72 -10.61 -21.60
N LYS A 152 -7.75 -9.75 -21.34
CA LYS A 152 -6.46 -10.14 -20.77
C LYS A 152 -6.60 -10.44 -19.28
N ILE A 153 -6.00 -11.57 -18.85
CA ILE A 153 -5.95 -11.95 -17.45
C ILE A 153 -4.58 -12.47 -17.04
N LEU A 154 -4.24 -12.30 -15.77
CA LEU A 154 -3.22 -13.06 -15.04
C LEU A 154 -3.92 -13.99 -14.05
N LEU A 155 -3.32 -15.15 -13.76
CA LEU A 155 -3.79 -16.03 -12.70
C LEU A 155 -2.98 -15.76 -11.44
N ARG A 156 -3.66 -15.49 -10.33
CA ARG A 156 -3.01 -15.36 -9.03
C ARG A 156 -2.68 -16.74 -8.47
N LEU A 157 -1.40 -16.96 -8.21
CA LEU A 157 -0.87 -18.22 -7.68
C LEU A 157 -0.27 -18.02 -6.30
N THR A 158 -0.32 -19.08 -5.50
CA THR A 158 0.29 -19.09 -4.18
C THR A 158 1.54 -19.97 -4.20
N PRO A 159 2.74 -19.38 -4.09
CA PRO A 159 4.01 -20.12 -4.22
C PRO A 159 4.39 -20.94 -2.99
N GLY A 160 3.64 -20.87 -1.89
CA GLY A 160 3.93 -21.63 -0.66
C GLY A 160 5.10 -21.09 0.15
N ILE A 161 5.35 -19.78 0.08
CA ILE A 161 6.44 -19.13 0.82
C ILE A 161 5.89 -18.39 2.04
N ASP A 162 6.45 -18.69 3.23
CA ASP A 162 6.18 -17.95 4.45
C ASP A 162 7.23 -16.83 4.62
N PRO A 163 6.81 -15.55 4.60
CA PRO A 163 7.72 -14.43 4.75
C PRO A 163 8.02 -14.07 6.22
N HIS A 164 7.60 -14.89 7.20
CA HIS A 164 7.77 -14.65 8.66
C HIS A 164 7.39 -13.23 9.11
N THR A 165 6.34 -12.66 8.52
CA THR A 165 5.77 -11.35 8.87
C THR A 165 4.53 -11.52 9.75
N TYR A 166 3.84 -10.41 10.09
CA TYR A 166 2.58 -10.49 10.85
C TYR A 166 1.58 -11.41 10.14
N GLU A 167 0.98 -12.36 10.88
CA GLU A 167 0.06 -13.36 10.33
C GLU A 167 -1.05 -12.75 9.47
N ALA A 168 -1.62 -11.63 9.89
CA ALA A 168 -2.67 -10.92 9.17
C ALA A 168 -2.25 -10.34 7.80
N ILE A 169 -0.97 -10.25 7.49
CA ILE A 169 -0.42 -9.70 6.24
C ILE A 169 0.49 -10.69 5.50
N SER A 170 0.55 -11.95 5.93
CA SER A 170 1.20 -13.06 5.22
C SER A 170 0.22 -13.66 4.21
N THR A 171 0.55 -13.63 2.92
CA THR A 171 -0.35 -14.08 1.83
C THR A 171 0.26 -15.16 0.95
N GLY A 172 1.51 -15.53 1.18
CA GLY A 172 2.25 -16.53 0.40
C GLY A 172 2.04 -17.99 0.84
N LYS A 173 1.35 -18.22 1.97
CA LYS A 173 1.12 -19.57 2.53
C LYS A 173 0.08 -20.34 1.70
N VAL A 174 0.22 -21.66 1.64
CA VAL A 174 -0.68 -22.56 0.88
C VAL A 174 -2.15 -22.42 1.29
N ASP A 175 -2.43 -22.17 2.56
CA ASP A 175 -3.77 -21.99 3.13
C ASP A 175 -4.30 -20.56 3.10
N SER A 176 -3.65 -19.68 2.33
CA SER A 176 -4.14 -18.30 2.11
C SER A 176 -5.51 -18.31 1.43
N LYS A 177 -6.36 -17.30 1.76
CA LYS A 177 -7.61 -17.07 1.03
C LYS A 177 -7.40 -16.58 -0.41
N PHE A 178 -6.18 -16.27 -0.79
CA PHE A 178 -5.80 -15.71 -2.08
C PHE A 178 -5.06 -16.72 -2.94
N GLY A 179 -5.44 -16.76 -4.23
CA GLY A 179 -4.71 -17.45 -5.26
C GLY A 179 -4.86 -18.97 -5.24
N SER A 180 -4.46 -19.60 -6.33
CA SER A 180 -4.43 -21.06 -6.50
C SER A 180 -3.04 -21.59 -6.12
N PRO A 181 -2.94 -22.53 -5.14
CA PRO A 181 -1.66 -23.09 -4.71
C PRO A 181 -0.96 -23.91 -5.79
N ILE A 182 0.34 -23.68 -5.95
CA ILE A 182 1.18 -24.48 -6.87
C ILE A 182 1.37 -25.90 -6.30
N GLU A 183 1.64 -26.02 -5.01
CA GLU A 183 1.93 -27.30 -4.33
C GLU A 183 0.82 -28.34 -4.45
N THR A 184 -0.45 -27.91 -4.43
CA THR A 184 -1.62 -28.79 -4.49
C THR A 184 -2.02 -29.20 -5.91
N GLY A 185 -1.41 -28.59 -6.94
CA GLY A 185 -1.76 -28.77 -8.36
C GLY A 185 -2.88 -27.88 -8.86
N GLN A 186 -3.57 -27.13 -7.98
CA GLN A 186 -4.68 -26.25 -8.37
C GLN A 186 -4.23 -25.14 -9.34
N ALA A 187 -2.99 -24.66 -9.21
CA ALA A 187 -2.41 -23.70 -10.16
C ALA A 187 -2.34 -24.25 -11.58
N GLU A 188 -1.97 -25.51 -11.77
CA GLU A 188 -1.96 -26.18 -13.06
C GLU A 188 -3.40 -26.39 -13.60
N GLU A 189 -4.32 -26.82 -12.76
CA GLU A 189 -5.73 -27.05 -13.14
C GLU A 189 -6.38 -25.78 -13.65
N ILE A 190 -6.26 -24.65 -12.92
CA ILE A 190 -6.81 -23.37 -13.36
C ILE A 190 -6.13 -22.85 -14.64
N THR A 191 -4.83 -23.07 -14.80
CA THR A 191 -4.11 -22.70 -16.02
C THR A 191 -4.64 -23.49 -17.22
N ALA A 192 -4.73 -24.81 -17.11
CA ALA A 192 -5.26 -25.68 -18.16
C ALA A 192 -6.72 -25.38 -18.52
N PHE A 193 -7.53 -24.98 -17.53
CA PHE A 193 -8.91 -24.51 -17.73
C PHE A 193 -8.94 -23.20 -18.51
N THR A 194 -8.15 -22.22 -18.08
CA THR A 194 -8.12 -20.86 -18.64
C THR A 194 -7.65 -20.84 -20.09
N LEU A 195 -6.66 -21.65 -20.44
CA LEU A 195 -6.16 -21.77 -21.81
C LEU A 195 -7.20 -22.26 -22.82
N LYS A 196 -8.32 -22.83 -22.37
CA LYS A 196 -9.42 -23.31 -23.22
C LYS A 196 -10.52 -22.27 -23.44
N GLN A 197 -10.46 -21.13 -22.75
CA GLN A 197 -11.52 -20.10 -22.80
C GLN A 197 -11.33 -19.21 -24.04
N PRO A 198 -12.32 -19.14 -24.95
CA PRO A 198 -12.14 -18.44 -26.23
C PRO A 198 -12.06 -16.92 -26.11
N HIS A 199 -12.69 -16.33 -25.08
CA HIS A 199 -12.72 -14.88 -24.89
C HIS A 199 -11.74 -14.41 -23.80
N ILE A 200 -10.85 -15.30 -23.35
CA ILE A 200 -9.76 -14.98 -22.43
C ILE A 200 -8.43 -14.98 -23.17
N GLU A 201 -7.60 -14.01 -22.88
CA GLU A 201 -6.18 -13.99 -23.22
C GLU A 201 -5.36 -14.13 -21.94
N LEU A 202 -4.85 -15.35 -21.69
CA LEU A 202 -3.95 -15.56 -20.56
C LEU A 202 -2.61 -14.90 -20.84
N MET A 203 -2.28 -13.88 -20.06
CA MET A 203 -1.01 -13.14 -20.17
C MET A 203 0.06 -13.72 -19.28
N GLY A 204 -0.31 -14.38 -18.20
CA GLY A 204 0.67 -14.96 -17.30
C GLY A 204 0.17 -15.14 -15.89
N PHE A 205 1.07 -14.95 -14.94
CA PHE A 205 0.84 -15.28 -13.55
C PHE A 205 1.21 -14.13 -12.62
N HIS A 206 0.56 -14.12 -11.48
CA HIS A 206 0.81 -13.18 -10.39
C HIS A 206 1.04 -13.95 -9.09
N CYS A 207 1.91 -13.45 -8.22
CA CYS A 207 1.97 -13.86 -6.82
C CYS A 207 2.19 -12.66 -5.89
N HIS A 208 1.82 -12.83 -4.63
CA HIS A 208 2.12 -11.84 -3.59
C HIS A 208 2.38 -12.57 -2.28
N VAL A 209 3.58 -12.45 -1.74
CA VAL A 209 4.03 -13.27 -0.60
C VAL A 209 3.71 -12.66 0.76
N GLY A 210 3.52 -11.34 0.84
CA GLY A 210 3.22 -10.66 2.09
C GLY A 210 3.51 -9.18 2.06
N SER A 211 3.40 -8.53 3.20
CA SER A 211 3.61 -7.08 3.36
C SER A 211 4.54 -6.80 4.53
N GLN A 212 5.30 -5.70 4.48
CA GLN A 212 6.29 -5.32 5.49
C GLN A 212 7.38 -6.42 5.65
N VAL A 213 7.88 -6.93 4.53
CA VAL A 213 8.87 -8.02 4.48
C VAL A 213 10.27 -7.43 4.43
N PHE A 214 11.11 -7.87 5.37
CA PHE A 214 12.52 -7.51 5.47
C PHE A 214 13.46 -8.72 5.29
N GLU A 215 12.92 -9.93 5.27
CA GLU A 215 13.70 -11.16 5.07
C GLU A 215 14.43 -11.12 3.73
N GLU A 216 15.70 -11.53 3.73
CA GLU A 216 16.62 -11.21 2.65
C GLU A 216 16.25 -11.84 1.30
N ASP A 217 15.82 -13.08 1.23
CA ASP A 217 15.66 -13.84 -0.02
C ASP A 217 14.21 -14.26 -0.36
N VAL A 218 13.23 -13.71 0.33
CA VAL A 218 11.81 -14.08 0.16
C VAL A 218 11.32 -13.81 -1.28
N PHE A 219 11.63 -12.64 -1.81
CA PHE A 219 11.19 -12.25 -3.14
C PHE A 219 11.92 -13.03 -4.24
N GLU A 220 13.21 -13.29 -4.05
CA GLU A 220 14.03 -14.10 -4.93
C GLU A 220 13.53 -15.56 -4.97
N ARG A 221 13.25 -16.16 -3.82
CA ARG A 221 12.65 -17.50 -3.72
C ARG A 221 11.30 -17.57 -4.41
N ALA A 222 10.44 -16.58 -4.21
CA ALA A 222 9.14 -16.50 -4.86
C ALA A 222 9.30 -16.45 -6.39
N ALA A 223 10.20 -15.61 -6.90
CA ALA A 223 10.47 -15.52 -8.33
C ALA A 223 10.94 -16.86 -8.91
N VAL A 224 11.83 -17.58 -8.24
CA VAL A 224 12.33 -18.90 -8.69
C VAL A 224 11.20 -19.93 -8.73
N VAL A 225 10.33 -19.99 -7.71
CA VAL A 225 9.18 -20.91 -7.67
C VAL A 225 8.21 -20.61 -8.82
N MET A 226 7.89 -19.33 -9.03
CA MET A 226 6.99 -18.90 -10.10
C MET A 226 7.57 -19.22 -11.50
N LEU A 227 8.86 -18.96 -11.71
CA LEU A 227 9.51 -19.25 -13.00
C LEU A 227 9.66 -20.75 -13.28
N LYS A 228 9.82 -21.57 -12.23
CA LYS A 228 9.74 -23.02 -12.37
C LYS A 228 8.36 -23.43 -12.87
N PHE A 229 7.29 -22.89 -12.28
CA PHE A 229 5.92 -23.14 -12.72
C PHE A 229 5.70 -22.67 -14.18
N VAL A 230 6.21 -21.49 -14.54
CA VAL A 230 6.19 -21.00 -15.95
C VAL A 230 6.81 -22.01 -16.89
N ALA A 231 7.97 -22.59 -16.55
CA ALA A 231 8.64 -23.61 -17.36
C ALA A 231 7.81 -24.89 -17.48
N GLU A 232 7.18 -25.35 -16.40
CA GLU A 232 6.29 -26.52 -16.40
C GLU A 232 5.06 -26.29 -17.31
N MET A 233 4.46 -25.10 -17.29
CA MET A 233 3.33 -24.75 -18.16
C MET A 233 3.74 -24.67 -19.65
N LYS A 234 4.94 -24.19 -19.91
CA LYS A 234 5.50 -24.23 -21.29
C LYS A 234 5.71 -25.66 -21.80
N GLU A 235 6.27 -26.53 -20.96
CA GLU A 235 6.52 -27.93 -21.32
C GLU A 235 5.20 -28.70 -21.56
N LYS A 236 4.22 -28.57 -20.63
CA LYS A 236 2.98 -29.35 -20.64
C LYS A 236 1.96 -28.85 -21.66
N TYR A 237 1.83 -27.55 -21.82
CA TYR A 237 0.75 -26.91 -22.59
C TYR A 237 1.24 -26.07 -23.78
N GLY A 238 2.55 -25.92 -23.95
CA GLY A 238 3.13 -25.05 -24.98
C GLY A 238 2.87 -23.54 -24.69
N PHE A 239 2.48 -23.19 -23.48
CA PHE A 239 2.17 -21.82 -23.11
C PHE A 239 3.43 -21.03 -22.80
N THR A 240 3.81 -20.09 -23.68
CA THR A 240 4.86 -19.11 -23.39
C THR A 240 4.24 -17.95 -22.62
N THR A 241 4.66 -17.77 -21.39
CA THR A 241 4.14 -16.75 -20.47
C THR A 241 4.63 -15.35 -20.87
N PRO A 242 3.75 -14.41 -21.30
CA PRO A 242 4.18 -13.07 -21.65
C PRO A 242 4.59 -12.21 -20.44
N GLU A 243 3.87 -12.32 -19.33
CA GLU A 243 4.02 -11.44 -18.15
C GLU A 243 4.08 -12.25 -16.86
N LEU A 244 4.90 -11.79 -15.91
CA LEU A 244 4.97 -12.35 -14.56
C LEU A 244 5.00 -11.21 -13.55
N ASP A 245 3.95 -11.12 -12.72
CA ASP A 245 3.86 -10.17 -11.64
C ASP A 245 4.26 -10.82 -10.30
N LEU A 246 5.29 -10.27 -9.68
CA LEU A 246 5.84 -10.77 -8.42
C LEU A 246 5.24 -10.08 -7.18
N GLY A 247 4.22 -9.23 -7.39
CA GLY A 247 3.55 -8.50 -6.32
C GLY A 247 4.42 -7.43 -5.66
N GLY A 248 3.98 -6.99 -4.50
CA GLY A 248 4.70 -6.04 -3.67
C GLY A 248 5.12 -6.66 -2.34
N GLY A 249 5.29 -5.78 -1.34
CA GLY A 249 5.51 -6.24 0.05
C GLY A 249 6.79 -5.74 0.69
N TYR A 250 7.63 -5.01 -0.01
CA TYR A 250 8.86 -4.44 0.54
C TYR A 250 8.58 -3.61 1.78
N GLY A 251 9.35 -3.89 2.86
CA GLY A 251 9.24 -3.21 4.13
C GLY A 251 9.70 -1.76 4.09
N VAL A 252 9.16 -0.96 5.01
CA VAL A 252 9.60 0.41 5.28
C VAL A 252 9.87 0.59 6.76
N ARG A 253 10.73 1.53 7.08
CA ARG A 253 11.12 1.83 8.44
C ARG A 253 10.07 2.68 9.15
N TYR A 254 9.42 2.13 10.18
CA TYR A 254 8.42 2.80 11.03
C TYR A 254 9.00 3.24 12.37
N VAL A 255 9.94 2.47 12.90
CA VAL A 255 10.64 2.71 14.17
C VAL A 255 12.15 2.52 13.99
N ASP A 256 12.94 3.02 14.93
CA ASP A 256 14.40 3.00 14.81
C ASP A 256 15.02 1.59 14.77
N THR A 257 14.30 0.59 15.25
CA THR A 257 14.70 -0.82 15.21
C THR A 257 14.45 -1.49 13.86
N ASP A 258 13.61 -0.91 12.99
CA ASP A 258 13.37 -1.45 11.66
C ASP A 258 14.58 -1.25 10.75
N PRO A 259 14.95 -2.26 9.94
CA PRO A 259 16.03 -2.13 8.99
C PRO A 259 15.70 -1.12 7.86
N TYR A 260 16.73 -0.53 7.30
CA TYR A 260 16.61 0.24 6.05
C TYR A 260 16.69 -0.71 4.86
N LEU A 261 15.79 -0.53 3.90
CA LEU A 261 15.73 -1.31 2.68
C LEU A 261 15.95 -0.39 1.48
N ASP A 262 17.05 -0.61 0.75
CA ASP A 262 17.33 0.07 -0.50
C ASP A 262 16.62 -0.61 -1.67
N ILE A 263 15.70 0.10 -2.31
CA ILE A 263 14.83 -0.44 -3.36
C ILE A 263 15.62 -0.85 -4.59
N GLU A 264 16.61 -0.06 -5.03
CA GLU A 264 17.39 -0.39 -6.22
C GLU A 264 18.15 -1.70 -6.01
N THR A 265 18.79 -1.85 -4.85
CA THR A 265 19.51 -3.08 -4.47
C THR A 265 18.57 -4.28 -4.46
N LYS A 266 17.37 -4.15 -3.86
CA LYS A 266 16.40 -5.25 -3.77
C LYS A 266 15.84 -5.66 -5.14
N VAL A 267 15.46 -4.70 -5.97
CA VAL A 267 15.03 -4.97 -7.35
C VAL A 267 16.15 -5.64 -8.13
N GLY A 268 17.40 -5.21 -7.94
CA GLY A 268 18.57 -5.83 -8.56
C GLY A 268 18.77 -7.29 -8.14
N GLN A 269 18.64 -7.61 -6.85
CA GLN A 269 18.74 -8.99 -6.33
C GLN A 269 17.67 -9.89 -6.95
N VAL A 270 16.41 -9.44 -6.98
CA VAL A 270 15.33 -10.18 -7.63
C VAL A 270 15.60 -10.38 -9.12
N ALA A 271 16.09 -9.34 -9.81
CA ALA A 271 16.40 -9.45 -11.24
C ALA A 271 17.49 -10.47 -11.55
N GLU A 272 18.53 -10.56 -10.72
CA GLU A 272 19.58 -11.59 -10.88
C GLU A 272 19.01 -12.99 -10.64
N ALA A 273 18.14 -13.17 -9.65
CA ALA A 273 17.45 -14.44 -9.41
C ALA A 273 16.55 -14.83 -10.60
N VAL A 274 15.78 -13.88 -11.15
CA VAL A 274 14.92 -14.08 -12.32
C VAL A 274 15.75 -14.49 -13.55
N LYS A 275 16.80 -13.74 -13.88
CA LYS A 275 17.67 -14.05 -15.05
C LYS A 275 18.33 -15.42 -14.92
N LYS A 276 18.83 -15.74 -13.72
CA LYS A 276 19.41 -17.04 -13.44
C LYS A 276 18.40 -18.17 -13.60
N ALA A 277 17.21 -18.03 -13.01
CA ALA A 277 16.14 -19.03 -13.09
C ALA A 277 15.67 -19.24 -14.54
N CYS A 278 15.47 -18.18 -15.32
CA CYS A 278 15.13 -18.28 -16.75
C CYS A 278 16.18 -19.07 -17.54
N LYS A 279 17.46 -18.79 -17.28
CA LYS A 279 18.57 -19.55 -17.93
C LYS A 279 18.56 -21.02 -17.50
N ASP A 280 18.42 -21.29 -16.19
CA ASP A 280 18.48 -22.65 -15.65
C ASP A 280 17.31 -23.52 -16.14
N PHE A 281 16.12 -22.91 -16.31
CA PHE A 281 14.91 -23.57 -16.80
C PHE A 281 14.74 -23.54 -18.33
N GLY A 282 15.61 -22.86 -19.08
CA GLY A 282 15.55 -22.78 -20.53
C GLY A 282 14.33 -22.05 -21.08
N ILE A 283 13.87 -21.01 -20.38
CA ILE A 283 12.75 -20.18 -20.79
C ILE A 283 13.19 -18.74 -21.10
N GLU A 284 12.43 -18.09 -21.97
CA GLU A 284 12.58 -16.65 -22.18
C GLU A 284 12.06 -15.92 -20.94
N MET A 285 12.72 -14.82 -20.57
CA MET A 285 12.27 -13.99 -19.44
C MET A 285 10.96 -13.29 -19.81
N PRO A 286 9.87 -13.53 -19.07
CA PRO A 286 8.64 -12.77 -19.24
C PRO A 286 8.85 -11.30 -18.89
N GLU A 287 7.92 -10.43 -19.28
CA GLU A 287 7.87 -9.08 -18.76
C GLU A 287 7.59 -9.14 -17.24
N ILE A 288 8.42 -8.47 -16.43
CA ILE A 288 8.36 -8.56 -14.98
C ILE A 288 7.65 -7.32 -14.42
N HIS A 289 6.62 -7.54 -13.60
CA HIS A 289 5.93 -6.52 -12.83
C HIS A 289 6.13 -6.74 -11.34
N MET A 290 6.03 -5.65 -10.59
CA MET A 290 5.93 -5.64 -9.13
C MET A 290 4.96 -4.54 -8.71
N GLU A 291 4.36 -4.70 -7.53
CA GLU A 291 3.27 -3.87 -7.01
C GLU A 291 3.67 -3.09 -5.76
N PRO A 292 4.62 -2.14 -5.83
CA PRO A 292 4.94 -1.30 -4.69
C PRO A 292 3.77 -0.39 -4.32
N GLY A 293 3.35 -0.44 -3.07
CA GLY A 293 2.36 0.49 -2.50
C GLY A 293 2.94 1.18 -1.27
N ARG A 294 3.09 0.41 -0.18
CA ARG A 294 3.65 0.90 1.08
C ARG A 294 4.98 1.64 0.89
N SER A 295 5.92 1.07 0.18
CA SER A 295 7.26 1.62 -0.02
C SER A 295 7.30 2.90 -0.88
N ILE A 296 6.20 3.23 -1.57
CA ILE A 296 6.07 4.51 -2.29
C ILE A 296 5.53 5.60 -1.37
N VAL A 297 4.53 5.30 -0.52
CA VAL A 297 3.77 6.36 0.15
C VAL A 297 3.96 6.42 1.66
N ALA A 298 4.46 5.36 2.34
CA ALA A 298 4.46 5.32 3.79
C ALA A 298 5.30 6.44 4.42
N ASP A 299 6.57 6.57 4.03
CA ASP A 299 7.50 7.59 4.54
C ASP A 299 7.21 9.00 3.96
N ALA A 300 6.37 9.07 2.94
CA ALA A 300 5.85 10.33 2.41
C ALA A 300 4.65 10.88 3.20
N GLY A 301 4.19 10.22 4.26
CA GLY A 301 3.01 10.64 5.00
C GLY A 301 3.23 10.80 6.50
N MET A 302 2.49 11.74 7.08
CA MET A 302 2.44 12.06 8.51
C MET A 302 1.00 12.39 8.90
N VAL A 303 0.59 12.05 10.14
CA VAL A 303 -0.67 12.56 10.71
C VAL A 303 -0.35 13.48 11.87
N LEU A 304 -1.02 14.64 11.89
CA LEU A 304 -0.91 15.56 13.01
C LEU A 304 -2.20 15.53 13.85
N TYR A 305 -1.98 15.57 15.13
CA TYR A 305 -3.03 15.56 16.17
C TYR A 305 -2.81 16.68 17.17
N THR A 306 -3.89 17.12 17.81
CA THR A 306 -3.83 17.96 19.01
C THR A 306 -4.00 17.08 20.25
N VAL A 307 -3.09 17.23 21.23
CA VAL A 307 -3.20 16.60 22.55
C VAL A 307 -4.37 17.22 23.31
N GLY A 308 -5.28 16.38 23.77
CA GLY A 308 -6.43 16.78 24.59
C GLY A 308 -6.18 16.65 26.07
N THR A 309 -5.85 15.45 26.53
CA THR A 309 -5.73 15.13 27.97
C THR A 309 -4.48 14.29 28.23
N VAL A 310 -3.80 14.58 29.33
CA VAL A 310 -2.74 13.74 29.87
C VAL A 310 -3.22 13.14 31.19
N LYS A 311 -3.36 11.81 31.23
CA LYS A 311 -3.78 11.06 32.42
C LYS A 311 -2.61 10.28 32.98
N LYS A 312 -2.23 10.56 34.22
CA LYS A 312 -1.19 9.86 34.96
C LYS A 312 -1.83 8.93 36.00
N ILE A 313 -1.52 7.64 35.96
CA ILE A 313 -1.99 6.65 36.93
C ILE A 313 -0.77 6.15 37.69
N PRO A 314 -0.48 6.67 38.89
CA PRO A 314 0.73 6.34 39.64
C PRO A 314 0.89 4.83 39.87
N GLY A 315 2.07 4.29 39.52
CA GLY A 315 2.39 2.88 39.67
C GLY A 315 1.83 1.97 38.54
N TYR A 316 1.13 2.55 37.57
CA TYR A 316 0.54 1.78 36.45
C TYR A 316 0.96 2.33 35.09
N LYS A 317 0.16 3.21 34.50
CA LYS A 317 0.32 3.64 33.10
C LYS A 317 -0.05 5.11 32.92
N ASN A 318 0.63 5.79 32.02
CA ASN A 318 0.28 7.13 31.59
C ASN A 318 -0.37 7.08 30.20
N TYR A 319 -1.31 7.99 29.97
CA TYR A 319 -2.00 8.15 28.71
C TYR A 319 -1.93 9.59 28.21
N VAL A 320 -1.67 9.74 26.91
CA VAL A 320 -1.78 11.01 26.19
C VAL A 320 -2.88 10.84 25.16
N SER A 321 -4.02 11.49 25.38
CA SER A 321 -5.18 11.40 24.48
C SER A 321 -5.12 12.49 23.43
N ILE A 322 -5.44 12.11 22.19
CA ILE A 322 -5.44 12.99 21.02
C ILE A 322 -6.86 13.21 20.48
N ASP A 323 -7.02 14.18 19.61
CA ASP A 323 -8.30 14.53 18.97
C ASP A 323 -8.72 13.59 17.82
N GLY A 324 -7.88 12.65 17.40
CA GLY A 324 -8.19 11.55 16.50
C GLY A 324 -8.31 10.20 17.21
N GLY A 325 -8.03 9.11 16.47
CA GLY A 325 -8.09 7.77 17.02
C GLY A 325 -7.90 6.68 15.96
N MET A 326 -8.29 5.43 16.28
CA MET A 326 -8.25 4.32 15.34
C MET A 326 -9.15 4.52 14.10
N THR A 327 -10.02 5.52 14.09
CA THR A 327 -10.81 5.90 12.91
C THR A 327 -9.97 6.47 11.79
N ASP A 328 -8.85 7.09 12.09
CA ASP A 328 -7.92 7.72 11.16
C ASP A 328 -6.52 7.09 11.17
N SER A 329 -6.17 6.35 12.23
CA SER A 329 -4.92 5.58 12.37
C SER A 329 -5.17 4.19 12.94
N PRO A 330 -5.73 3.24 12.14
CA PRO A 330 -6.25 1.97 12.67
C PRO A 330 -5.18 0.91 12.91
N ARG A 331 -3.98 1.09 12.41
CA ARG A 331 -3.02 0.00 12.24
C ARG A 331 -2.48 -0.59 13.54
N TYR A 332 -2.24 0.24 14.56
CA TYR A 332 -1.83 -0.29 15.87
C TYR A 332 -2.97 -1.10 16.51
N ALA A 333 -4.19 -0.59 16.44
CA ALA A 333 -5.36 -1.30 16.99
C ALA A 333 -5.58 -2.66 16.30
N LEU A 334 -5.41 -2.73 14.97
CA LEU A 334 -5.66 -3.93 14.17
C LEU A 334 -4.51 -4.94 14.18
N TYR A 335 -3.26 -4.46 14.13
CA TYR A 335 -2.09 -5.31 13.84
C TYR A 335 -0.97 -5.18 14.86
N LYS A 336 -1.10 -4.30 15.85
CA LYS A 336 0.01 -3.93 16.77
C LYS A 336 1.25 -3.43 16.02
N ALA A 337 1.02 -2.77 14.87
CA ALA A 337 2.11 -2.20 14.07
C ALA A 337 2.66 -0.97 14.76
N ASP A 338 3.94 -0.97 15.09
CA ASP A 338 4.60 0.14 15.78
C ASP A 338 4.83 1.35 14.87
N TYR A 339 4.75 2.54 15.47
CA TYR A 339 4.93 3.84 14.82
C TYR A 339 5.75 4.80 15.69
N THR A 340 6.47 5.70 15.05
CA THR A 340 7.17 6.79 15.74
C THR A 340 6.21 7.96 15.98
N CYS A 341 6.03 8.33 17.26
CA CYS A 341 5.27 9.51 17.70
C CYS A 341 6.21 10.56 18.26
N LEU A 342 6.03 11.83 17.87
CA LEU A 342 6.85 12.97 18.32
C LEU A 342 5.94 14.13 18.76
N LEU A 343 6.37 14.92 19.75
CA LEU A 343 5.74 16.22 20.02
C LEU A 343 6.34 17.28 19.09
N ALA A 344 5.58 17.64 18.06
CA ALA A 344 6.03 18.49 16.97
C ALA A 344 6.43 19.92 17.39
N ASN A 345 5.92 20.42 18.52
CA ASN A 345 6.19 21.74 19.07
C ASN A 345 7.18 21.73 20.24
N LYS A 346 7.83 20.61 20.54
CA LYS A 346 8.77 20.45 21.68
C LYS A 346 9.97 19.57 21.30
N MET A 347 10.53 19.79 20.13
CA MET A 347 11.62 18.98 19.60
C MET A 347 12.95 19.20 20.32
N ASP A 348 13.10 20.30 21.07
CA ASP A 348 14.29 20.63 21.89
C ASP A 348 14.19 20.09 23.33
N GLU A 349 13.08 19.47 23.71
CA GLU A 349 12.91 18.91 25.06
C GLU A 349 13.30 17.42 25.12
N ALA A 350 13.79 16.97 26.26
CA ALA A 350 14.13 15.57 26.48
C ALA A 350 12.86 14.70 26.54
N SER A 351 12.87 13.57 25.84
CA SER A 351 11.79 12.59 25.84
C SER A 351 12.00 11.58 26.98
N ASP A 352 11.57 11.91 28.20
CA ASP A 352 11.75 11.16 29.44
C ASP A 352 10.44 10.72 30.11
N PHE A 353 9.30 10.99 29.49
CA PHE A 353 7.98 10.62 30.00
C PHE A 353 7.39 9.49 29.15
N LYS A 354 7.30 8.30 29.72
CA LYS A 354 6.69 7.13 29.07
C LYS A 354 5.19 7.17 29.18
N ALA A 355 4.48 7.10 28.04
CA ALA A 355 3.03 7.10 27.96
C ALA A 355 2.53 6.26 26.76
N SER A 356 1.23 5.89 26.79
CA SER A 356 0.53 5.42 25.61
C SER A 356 -0.24 6.56 24.97
N VAL A 357 -0.07 6.75 23.66
CA VAL A 357 -0.88 7.64 22.84
C VAL A 357 -2.18 6.92 22.51
N VAL A 358 -3.30 7.51 22.85
CA VAL A 358 -4.65 6.93 22.70
C VAL A 358 -5.58 7.93 22.03
N GLY A 359 -6.56 7.42 21.31
CA GLY A 359 -7.59 8.24 20.69
C GLY A 359 -8.69 8.69 21.65
N ARG A 360 -9.75 9.25 21.10
CA ARG A 360 -10.92 9.80 21.80
C ARG A 360 -12.18 8.95 21.70
N LEU A 361 -12.07 7.76 21.08
CA LEU A 361 -13.22 6.90 20.85
C LEU A 361 -13.64 6.16 22.11
N CYS A 362 -14.93 5.82 22.23
CA CYS A 362 -15.44 5.00 23.31
C CYS A 362 -15.16 3.51 23.05
N GLU A 363 -13.86 3.17 22.94
CA GLU A 363 -13.33 1.85 22.63
C GLU A 363 -11.99 1.64 23.36
N SER A 364 -11.87 0.58 24.12
CA SER A 364 -10.65 0.28 24.89
C SER A 364 -9.43 -0.02 24.01
N GLY A 365 -9.67 -0.50 22.79
CA GLY A 365 -8.66 -0.75 21.77
C GLY A 365 -8.22 0.48 20.97
N ASP A 366 -8.75 1.67 21.25
CA ASP A 366 -8.39 2.91 20.56
C ASP A 366 -7.01 3.42 21.00
N ILE A 367 -6.01 2.67 20.64
CA ILE A 367 -4.60 2.91 20.93
C ILE A 367 -3.88 3.20 19.61
N ILE A 368 -3.16 4.32 19.58
CA ILE A 368 -2.34 4.74 18.44
C ILE A 368 -0.95 4.16 18.54
N GLN A 369 -0.34 4.25 19.72
CA GLN A 369 0.96 3.64 20.03
C GLN A 369 1.14 3.49 21.54
N GLU A 370 1.63 2.33 21.97
CA GLU A 370 2.04 2.10 23.35
C GLU A 370 3.51 2.44 23.57
N ASP A 371 3.87 2.67 24.81
CA ASP A 371 5.25 2.82 25.29
C ASP A 371 6.06 3.92 24.59
N VAL A 372 5.38 5.02 24.20
CA VAL A 372 6.02 6.18 23.59
C VAL A 372 6.76 6.99 24.63
N MET A 373 8.00 7.40 24.31
CA MET A 373 8.78 8.36 25.10
C MET A 373 8.52 9.77 24.59
N LEU A 374 7.92 10.62 25.43
CA LEU A 374 7.57 12.00 25.12
C LEU A 374 8.22 12.96 26.14
N PRO A 375 8.34 14.26 25.85
CA PRO A 375 8.72 15.25 26.86
C PRO A 375 7.76 15.24 28.06
N ALA A 376 8.30 15.34 29.27
CA ALA A 376 7.52 15.35 30.52
C ALA A 376 6.56 16.55 30.64
N SER A 377 6.82 17.59 29.86
CA SER A 377 5.99 18.81 29.74
C SER A 377 4.78 18.62 28.82
N VAL A 378 4.57 17.40 28.24
CA VAL A 378 3.42 17.14 27.36
C VAL A 378 2.10 17.56 28.02
N GLY A 379 1.30 18.30 27.30
CA GLY A 379 0.06 18.86 27.81
C GLY A 379 -0.96 19.17 26.75
N ARG A 380 -2.10 19.67 27.19
CA ARG A 380 -3.21 20.07 26.32
C ARG A 380 -2.76 21.12 25.30
N TYR A 381 -3.20 20.97 24.06
CA TYR A 381 -2.87 21.81 22.89
C TYR A 381 -1.48 21.59 22.28
N ASP A 382 -0.69 20.67 22.81
CA ASP A 382 0.53 20.26 22.09
C ASP A 382 0.16 19.58 20.77
N THR A 383 1.05 19.69 19.77
CA THR A 383 0.90 19.04 18.49
C THR A 383 1.68 17.73 18.52
N LEU A 384 0.98 16.60 18.30
CA LEU A 384 1.59 15.28 18.19
C LEU A 384 1.64 14.89 16.73
N ALA A 385 2.81 14.44 16.26
CA ALA A 385 3.02 13.89 14.92
C ALA A 385 3.15 12.36 14.98
N LEU A 386 2.39 11.65 14.15
CA LEU A 386 2.55 10.23 13.85
C LEU A 386 3.28 10.12 12.52
N CYS A 387 4.53 9.65 12.55
CA CYS A 387 5.40 9.57 11.38
C CYS A 387 5.12 8.32 10.52
N THR A 388 5.56 8.34 9.25
CA THR A 388 5.46 7.21 8.30
C THR A 388 4.01 6.73 8.09
N ALA A 389 3.05 7.64 8.12
CA ALA A 389 1.63 7.35 8.10
C ALA A 389 0.98 7.51 6.71
N GLY A 390 1.76 7.48 5.63
CA GLY A 390 1.25 7.65 4.27
C GLY A 390 0.51 6.43 3.71
N ALA A 391 0.77 5.22 4.25
CA ALA A 391 0.16 3.99 3.78
C ALA A 391 -0.83 3.40 4.79
N TYR A 392 -2.02 3.01 4.32
CA TYR A 392 -3.04 2.30 5.10
C TYR A 392 -3.58 3.07 6.33
N HIS A 393 -3.59 4.40 6.26
CA HIS A 393 -4.24 5.29 7.23
C HIS A 393 -5.48 5.91 6.60
N TYR A 394 -5.33 6.90 5.73
CA TYR A 394 -6.48 7.52 5.05
C TYR A 394 -7.34 6.48 4.30
N SER A 395 -6.72 5.55 3.55
CA SER A 395 -7.44 4.51 2.81
C SER A 395 -8.24 3.53 3.70
N MET A 396 -7.92 3.43 4.99
CA MET A 396 -8.62 2.59 5.97
C MET A 396 -9.44 3.41 6.98
N ALA A 397 -9.53 4.74 6.79
CA ALA A 397 -10.29 5.59 7.70
C ALA A 397 -11.78 5.23 7.73
N SER A 398 -12.39 5.36 8.90
CA SER A 398 -13.77 4.95 9.17
C SER A 398 -14.55 6.02 9.94
N HIS A 399 -15.86 5.81 10.12
CA HIS A 399 -16.76 6.69 10.85
C HIS A 399 -17.16 6.13 12.22
N TYR A 400 -16.32 5.28 12.83
CA TYR A 400 -16.66 4.77 14.15
C TYR A 400 -16.86 5.93 15.14
N ASN A 401 -17.85 5.83 16.00
CA ASN A 401 -18.41 6.92 16.82
C ASN A 401 -18.81 8.19 16.03
N ARG A 402 -19.03 8.06 14.71
CA ARG A 402 -19.41 9.14 13.78
C ARG A 402 -18.42 10.30 13.74
N LEU A 403 -17.13 10.02 13.90
CA LEU A 403 -16.10 11.03 13.67
C LEU A 403 -15.96 11.30 12.16
N PRO A 404 -15.83 12.58 11.75
CA PRO A 404 -15.51 12.94 10.37
C PRO A 404 -14.11 12.47 9.99
N LYS A 405 -13.93 12.05 8.76
CA LYS A 405 -12.59 11.76 8.23
C LYS A 405 -11.80 13.04 8.06
N PRO A 406 -10.54 13.08 8.52
CA PRO A 406 -9.67 14.24 8.39
C PRO A 406 -9.36 14.61 6.93
N PRO A 407 -9.00 15.88 6.64
CA PRO A 407 -8.51 16.28 5.34
C PRO A 407 -7.15 15.68 5.01
N VAL A 408 -6.86 15.56 3.70
CA VAL A 408 -5.53 15.24 3.19
C VAL A 408 -4.92 16.46 2.53
N ILE A 409 -3.75 16.86 3.02
CA ILE A 409 -2.99 18.02 2.55
C ILE A 409 -1.73 17.52 1.85
N MET A 410 -1.54 17.93 0.59
CA MET A 410 -0.30 17.69 -0.13
C MET A 410 0.69 18.81 0.13
N LEU A 411 1.95 18.43 0.36
CA LEU A 411 3.09 19.34 0.50
C LEU A 411 3.98 19.20 -0.72
N LYS A 412 4.48 20.33 -1.24
CA LYS A 412 5.27 20.38 -2.47
C LYS A 412 6.34 21.46 -2.43
N GLY A 413 7.50 21.20 -3.02
CA GLY A 413 8.58 22.18 -3.20
C GLY A 413 9.09 22.80 -1.91
N GLY A 414 8.87 22.17 -0.75
CA GLY A 414 9.31 22.67 0.55
C GLY A 414 8.53 23.86 1.13
N ASN A 415 7.61 24.46 0.40
CA ASN A 415 6.90 25.69 0.82
C ASN A 415 5.44 25.79 0.37
N GLU A 416 4.99 24.95 -0.53
CA GLU A 416 3.61 24.91 -1.01
C GLU A 416 2.81 23.82 -0.29
N SER A 417 1.56 24.13 0.06
CA SER A 417 0.62 23.17 0.63
C SER A 417 -0.79 23.40 0.09
N TYR A 418 -1.50 22.33 -0.28
CA TYR A 418 -2.86 22.40 -0.80
C TYR A 418 -3.72 21.22 -0.35
N VAL A 419 -5.04 21.45 -0.33
CA VAL A 419 -6.03 20.42 0.02
C VAL A 419 -6.23 19.47 -1.16
N ALA A 420 -5.84 18.21 -1.01
CA ALA A 420 -6.11 17.16 -1.98
C ALA A 420 -7.45 16.45 -1.70
N VAL A 421 -7.78 16.26 -0.42
CA VAL A 421 -9.09 15.76 0.03
C VAL A 421 -9.59 16.66 1.14
N LYS A 422 -10.81 17.16 1.01
CA LYS A 422 -11.46 17.96 2.06
C LYS A 422 -11.77 17.08 3.28
N GLY A 423 -11.64 17.65 4.48
CA GLY A 423 -12.19 17.03 5.68
C GLY A 423 -13.71 16.96 5.59
N GLU A 424 -14.28 15.89 6.14
CA GLU A 424 -15.72 15.72 6.16
C GLU A 424 -16.37 16.66 7.18
N THR A 425 -17.58 17.12 6.85
CA THR A 425 -18.47 17.85 7.76
C THR A 425 -19.45 16.89 8.46
N PHE A 426 -20.22 17.38 9.43
CA PHE A 426 -21.31 16.58 10.03
C PHE A 426 -22.40 16.27 8.99
N GLU A 427 -22.64 17.18 8.04
CA GLU A 427 -23.58 16.97 6.92
C GLU A 427 -23.10 15.82 6.00
N ASP A 428 -21.79 15.70 5.78
CA ASP A 428 -21.22 14.60 5.00
C ASP A 428 -21.50 13.23 5.66
N ILE A 429 -21.41 13.18 7.01
CA ILE A 429 -21.65 11.95 7.78
C ILE A 429 -23.11 11.48 7.65
N ILE A 430 -24.07 12.40 7.67
CA ILE A 430 -25.51 12.08 7.63
C ILE A 430 -26.08 12.09 6.22
N ARG A 431 -25.30 12.35 5.20
CA ARG A 431 -25.76 12.52 3.80
C ARG A 431 -26.67 11.38 3.32
N ASN A 432 -26.42 10.15 3.74
CA ASN A 432 -27.16 8.96 3.34
C ASN A 432 -28.19 8.48 4.41
N ASP A 433 -28.32 9.19 5.53
CA ASP A 433 -29.33 8.87 6.53
C ASP A 433 -30.71 9.36 6.04
N VAL A 434 -31.76 8.57 6.23
CA VAL A 434 -33.13 8.84 5.80
C VAL A 434 -34.08 8.98 6.98
#